data_8c4839ffced332af5a70e1d97dc7486f
#
_entry.id   8c4839ffced332af5a70e1d97dc7486f
#
_cell.length_a   1.000
_cell.length_b   1.000
_cell.length_c   1.000
_cell.angle_alpha   90.00
_cell.angle_beta   90.00
_cell.angle_gamma   90.00
#
_symmetry.space_group_name_H-M   'P 1'
#
loop_
_entity.id
_entity.type
_entity.pdbx_description
1 polymer ?
#
loop_
_entity_poly.entity_id
_entity_poly.type
_entity_poly.pdbx_seq_one_letter_code
_entity_poly.pdbx_strand_id
1 'polypeptide(L)'
;MSGTRPFRVLGLQQIAVGSTDKSALRRLWIDLLGLTPAGTYRSASENVDEDIARAGSGPFAVEVDLMQPIDAEKRPRVHDPALNHVGLWVDDLRAAVAWLEAQGMRFTPGGVRKGAAGYDVCFIHPKGSPESPASGEGVLIELVQAPPEVIAAFARA
;
A
#
# COMPACT_ATOMS: atom_id res chain seq x y z
N MET A 1 6.78 -16.02 23.17
CA MET A 1 6.32 -16.17 21.80
C MET A 1 4.84 -16.42 21.80
N SER A 2 4.21 -15.59 21.11
CA SER A 2 2.79 -15.63 20.87
C SER A 2 2.39 -16.86 20.07
N GLY A 3 1.14 -17.22 20.18
CA GLY A 3 0.55 -18.30 19.42
C GLY A 3 0.65 -18.15 17.89
N THR A 4 0.09 -19.08 17.17
CA THR A 4 0.08 -19.11 15.70
C THR A 4 -0.48 -17.80 15.14
N ARG A 5 0.18 -17.24 14.12
CA ARG A 5 -0.27 -16.04 13.42
C ARG A 5 -1.68 -16.27 12.85
N PRO A 6 -2.67 -15.40 13.19
CA PRO A 6 -4.08 -15.63 12.84
C PRO A 6 -4.47 -15.13 11.44
N PHE A 7 -3.50 -14.70 10.62
CA PHE A 7 -3.72 -14.20 9.27
C PHE A 7 -2.61 -14.67 8.33
N ARG A 8 -2.85 -14.53 7.04
CA ARG A 8 -1.86 -14.81 6.00
C ARG A 8 -1.63 -13.58 5.14
N VAL A 9 -0.37 -13.33 4.81
CA VAL A 9 -0.01 -12.47 3.69
C VAL A 9 -0.13 -13.31 2.44
N LEU A 10 -0.97 -12.88 1.49
CA LEU A 10 -1.29 -13.64 0.29
C LEU A 10 -0.34 -13.30 -0.87
N GLY A 11 -0.05 -12.02 -1.05
CA GLY A 11 0.80 -11.55 -2.12
C GLY A 11 0.87 -10.04 -2.21
N LEU A 12 1.54 -9.54 -3.22
CA LEU A 12 1.67 -8.13 -3.50
C LEU A 12 0.36 -7.60 -4.10
N GLN A 13 -0.18 -6.53 -3.52
CA GLN A 13 -1.37 -5.86 -4.03
C GLN A 13 -0.98 -4.66 -4.89
N GLN A 14 0.00 -3.87 -4.44
CA GLN A 14 0.45 -2.66 -5.15
C GLN A 14 1.89 -2.31 -4.83
N ILE A 15 2.46 -1.47 -5.69
CA ILE A 15 3.60 -0.61 -5.38
C ILE A 15 3.20 0.83 -5.66
N ALA A 16 3.63 1.76 -4.82
CA ALA A 16 3.37 3.18 -5.00
C ALA A 16 4.68 3.91 -5.29
N VAL A 17 4.74 4.58 -6.42
CA VAL A 17 5.91 5.32 -6.89
C VAL A 17 5.56 6.79 -7.04
N GLY A 18 6.43 7.67 -6.61
CA GLY A 18 6.20 9.10 -6.60
C GLY A 18 7.24 9.90 -7.38
N SER A 19 6.79 11.00 -7.96
CA SER A 19 7.61 12.00 -8.63
C SER A 19 6.95 13.36 -8.49
N THR A 20 7.71 14.43 -8.64
CA THR A 20 7.15 15.78 -8.79
C THR A 20 6.49 16.00 -10.15
N ASP A 21 6.68 15.07 -11.08
CA ASP A 21 6.09 15.09 -12.43
C ASP A 21 5.40 13.74 -12.72
N LYS A 22 4.09 13.71 -12.53
CA LYS A 22 3.27 12.53 -12.82
C LYS A 22 3.25 12.18 -14.31
N SER A 23 3.42 13.14 -15.20
CA SER A 23 3.46 12.89 -16.64
C SER A 23 4.67 12.03 -17.03
N ALA A 24 5.81 12.24 -16.38
CA ALA A 24 7.00 11.41 -16.57
C ALA A 24 6.77 9.97 -16.09
N LEU A 25 6.08 9.80 -14.97
CA LEU A 25 5.67 8.46 -14.48
C LEU A 25 4.71 7.77 -15.46
N ARG A 26 3.70 8.50 -15.96
CA ARG A 26 2.76 7.96 -16.95
C ARG A 26 3.50 7.50 -18.21
N ARG A 27 4.40 8.34 -18.73
CA ARG A 27 5.21 7.96 -19.90
C ARG A 27 5.98 6.68 -19.65
N LEU A 28 6.64 6.55 -18.51
CA LEU A 28 7.42 5.35 -18.18
C LEU A 28 6.52 4.11 -18.04
N TRP A 29 5.56 4.17 -17.12
CA TRP A 29 4.81 2.99 -16.70
C TRP A 29 3.72 2.58 -17.70
N ILE A 30 3.02 3.56 -18.28
CA ILE A 30 1.90 3.29 -19.19
C ILE A 30 2.40 3.22 -20.65
N ASP A 31 3.07 4.28 -21.14
CA ASP A 31 3.39 4.35 -22.56
C ASP A 31 4.54 3.41 -22.94
N LEU A 32 5.61 3.35 -22.15
CA LEU A 32 6.80 2.57 -22.47
C LEU A 32 6.75 1.13 -21.93
N LEU A 33 6.25 0.93 -20.71
CA LEU A 33 6.16 -0.40 -20.09
C LEU A 33 4.82 -1.10 -20.37
N GLY A 34 3.82 -0.39 -20.85
CA GLY A 34 2.57 -0.97 -21.33
C GLY A 34 1.58 -1.34 -20.23
N LEU A 35 1.67 -0.74 -19.03
CA LEU A 35 0.68 -0.97 -17.99
C LEU A 35 -0.66 -0.33 -18.37
N THR A 36 -1.74 -0.98 -17.94
CA THR A 36 -3.11 -0.52 -18.26
C THR A 36 -3.56 0.54 -17.25
N PRO A 37 -4.01 1.74 -17.69
CA PRO A 37 -4.67 2.69 -16.80
C PRO A 37 -5.91 2.08 -16.14
N ALA A 38 -6.06 2.25 -14.82
CA ALA A 38 -7.12 1.63 -14.04
C ALA A 38 -7.97 2.64 -13.24
N GLY A 39 -7.48 3.83 -12.98
CA GLY A 39 -8.22 4.84 -12.24
C GLY A 39 -7.37 6.04 -11.84
N THR A 40 -7.98 6.92 -11.05
CA THR A 40 -7.33 8.09 -10.46
C THR A 40 -7.78 8.28 -9.03
N TYR A 41 -6.94 8.91 -8.23
CA TYR A 41 -7.26 9.28 -6.86
C TYR A 41 -6.62 10.62 -6.51
N ARG A 42 -7.33 11.46 -5.76
CA ARG A 42 -6.82 12.76 -5.32
C ARG A 42 -7.26 13.03 -3.88
N SER A 43 -6.31 13.40 -3.04
CA SER A 43 -6.57 13.71 -1.64
C SER A 43 -5.73 14.90 -1.17
N ALA A 44 -6.40 15.97 -0.77
CA ALA A 44 -5.72 17.15 -0.22
C ALA A 44 -5.08 16.88 1.13
N SER A 45 -5.70 16.05 1.97
CA SER A 45 -5.16 15.67 3.29
C SER A 45 -3.94 14.78 3.20
N GLU A 46 -3.85 13.95 2.16
CA GLU A 46 -2.70 13.10 1.87
C GLU A 46 -1.70 13.76 0.93
N ASN A 47 -1.99 14.98 0.48
CA ASN A 47 -1.15 15.75 -0.45
C ASN A 47 -0.79 14.96 -1.70
N VAL A 48 -1.75 14.26 -2.31
CA VAL A 48 -1.52 13.38 -3.44
C VAL A 48 -2.50 13.60 -4.58
N ASP A 49 -1.97 13.58 -5.79
CA ASP A 49 -2.67 13.45 -7.06
C ASP A 49 -2.10 12.21 -7.76
N GLU A 50 -2.92 11.19 -7.96
CA GLU A 50 -2.48 9.84 -8.29
C GLU A 50 -3.22 9.31 -9.50
N ASP A 51 -2.47 8.64 -10.38
CA ASP A 51 -3.02 7.77 -11.42
C ASP A 51 -2.70 6.32 -11.05
N ILE A 52 -3.69 5.45 -11.15
CA ILE A 52 -3.54 4.03 -10.87
C ILE A 52 -3.36 3.30 -12.19
N ALA A 53 -2.26 2.59 -12.34
CA ALA A 53 -2.00 1.69 -13.45
C ALA A 53 -2.04 0.23 -12.95
N ARG A 54 -2.16 -0.72 -13.85
CA ARG A 54 -2.25 -2.14 -13.49
C ARG A 54 -1.35 -2.99 -14.38
N ALA A 55 -0.58 -3.86 -13.75
CA ALA A 55 0.18 -4.93 -14.38
C ALA A 55 -0.58 -6.24 -14.23
N GLY A 56 -0.83 -6.93 -15.35
CA GLY A 56 -1.62 -8.16 -15.35
C GLY A 56 -3.13 -7.93 -15.24
N SER A 57 -3.86 -9.00 -14.97
CA SER A 57 -5.32 -9.01 -14.86
C SER A 57 -5.80 -10.01 -13.83
N GLY A 58 -7.07 -9.87 -13.40
CA GLY A 58 -7.68 -10.77 -12.43
C GLY A 58 -7.10 -10.64 -11.02
N PRO A 59 -7.24 -11.69 -10.19
CA PRO A 59 -6.90 -11.63 -8.77
C PRO A 59 -5.41 -11.51 -8.47
N PHE A 60 -4.54 -11.81 -9.43
CA PHE A 60 -3.07 -11.70 -9.30
C PHE A 60 -2.50 -10.42 -9.89
N ALA A 61 -3.35 -9.53 -10.42
CA ALA A 61 -2.91 -8.24 -10.92
C ALA A 61 -2.29 -7.40 -9.79
N VAL A 62 -1.27 -6.61 -10.15
CA VAL A 62 -0.62 -5.68 -9.22
C VAL A 62 -0.90 -4.26 -9.68
N GLU A 63 -1.35 -3.40 -8.78
CA GLU A 63 -1.49 -1.98 -9.05
C GLU A 63 -0.15 -1.26 -8.92
N VAL A 64 0.05 -0.26 -9.73
CA VAL A 64 1.17 0.68 -9.66
C VAL A 64 0.60 2.07 -9.54
N ASP A 65 0.70 2.65 -8.35
CA ASP A 65 0.19 3.97 -8.06
C ASP A 65 1.23 5.01 -8.45
N LEU A 66 0.86 5.88 -9.39
CA LEU A 66 1.72 6.91 -9.95
C LEU A 66 1.38 8.23 -9.25
N MET A 67 2.15 8.60 -8.24
CA MET A 67 1.84 9.68 -7.33
C MET A 67 2.63 10.94 -7.63
N GLN A 68 1.95 12.08 -7.55
CA GLN A 68 2.54 13.42 -7.55
C GLN A 68 2.03 14.18 -6.33
N PRO A 69 2.86 14.94 -5.61
CA PRO A 69 2.35 15.82 -4.56
C PRO A 69 1.49 16.93 -5.18
N ILE A 70 0.40 17.30 -4.49
CA ILE A 70 -0.37 18.51 -4.86
C ILE A 70 0.48 19.75 -4.62
N ASP A 71 1.24 19.74 -3.50
CA ASP A 71 2.20 20.79 -3.15
C ASP A 71 3.51 20.13 -2.72
N ALA A 72 4.56 20.25 -3.54
CA ALA A 72 5.84 19.59 -3.30
C ALA A 72 6.56 20.04 -2.02
N GLU A 73 6.23 21.22 -1.49
CA GLU A 73 6.82 21.75 -0.26
C GLU A 73 6.11 21.28 1.01
N LYS A 74 4.92 20.70 0.87
CA LYS A 74 4.13 20.19 2.00
C LYS A 74 4.35 18.70 2.27
N ARG A 75 3.99 18.29 3.47
CA ARG A 75 3.94 16.88 3.87
C ARG A 75 2.51 16.33 3.78
N PRO A 76 2.34 15.01 3.56
CA PRO A 76 3.39 14.04 3.26
C PRO A 76 4.04 14.28 1.89
N ARG A 77 5.34 13.98 1.78
CA ARG A 77 6.10 14.06 0.53
C ARG A 77 5.98 12.72 -0.21
N VAL A 78 4.95 12.57 -1.03
CA VAL A 78 4.66 11.31 -1.72
C VAL A 78 5.70 10.90 -2.77
N HIS A 79 6.58 11.82 -3.14
CA HIS A 79 7.67 11.63 -4.12
C HIS A 79 9.03 11.33 -3.48
N ASP A 80 9.11 11.32 -2.14
CA ASP A 80 10.37 11.14 -1.41
C ASP A 80 10.15 10.23 -0.19
N PRO A 81 10.65 8.98 -0.24
CA PRO A 81 11.39 8.35 -1.34
C PRO A 81 10.52 8.05 -2.58
N ALA A 82 11.14 7.89 -3.74
CA ALA A 82 10.43 7.64 -4.99
C ALA A 82 9.62 6.33 -4.97
N LEU A 83 10.16 5.24 -4.40
CA LEU A 83 9.36 4.08 -4.01
C LEU A 83 8.74 4.38 -2.64
N ASN A 84 7.49 4.86 -2.66
CA ASN A 84 6.84 5.37 -1.46
C ASN A 84 6.43 4.24 -0.50
N HIS A 85 5.72 3.24 -0.99
CA HIS A 85 5.30 2.09 -0.19
C HIS A 85 5.01 0.85 -1.05
N VAL A 86 4.88 -0.28 -0.37
CA VAL A 86 4.39 -1.53 -0.93
C VAL A 86 3.09 -1.92 -0.24
N GLY A 87 2.13 -2.45 -0.98
CA GLY A 87 0.86 -2.95 -0.47
C GLY A 87 0.80 -4.47 -0.54
N LEU A 88 0.37 -5.10 0.54
CA LEU A 88 0.27 -6.54 0.68
C LEU A 88 -1.18 -6.95 0.92
N TRP A 89 -1.68 -7.90 0.14
CA TRP A 89 -2.94 -8.56 0.44
C TRP A 89 -2.83 -9.38 1.73
N VAL A 90 -3.78 -9.19 2.64
CA VAL A 90 -3.98 -10.04 3.81
C VAL A 90 -5.40 -10.60 3.81
N ASP A 91 -5.57 -11.82 4.29
CA ASP A 91 -6.87 -12.47 4.34
C ASP A 91 -7.78 -11.96 5.47
N ASP A 92 -7.20 -11.47 6.56
CA ASP A 92 -7.92 -10.85 7.68
C ASP A 92 -7.11 -9.67 8.23
N LEU A 93 -7.44 -8.47 7.77
CA LEU A 93 -6.73 -7.24 8.16
C LEU A 93 -6.89 -6.93 9.65
N ARG A 94 -8.09 -7.14 10.23
CA ARG A 94 -8.33 -6.81 11.64
C ARG A 94 -7.58 -7.75 12.57
N ALA A 95 -7.57 -9.03 12.26
CA ALA A 95 -6.77 -10.02 12.98
C ALA A 95 -5.27 -9.72 12.81
N ALA A 96 -4.84 -9.31 11.61
CA ALA A 96 -3.46 -8.94 11.35
C ALA A 96 -3.02 -7.75 12.21
N VAL A 97 -3.78 -6.66 12.22
CA VAL A 97 -3.47 -5.47 13.00
C VAL A 97 -3.40 -5.80 14.49
N ALA A 98 -4.43 -6.43 15.05
CA ALA A 98 -4.48 -6.78 16.46
C ALA A 98 -3.30 -7.67 16.90
N TRP A 99 -2.98 -8.68 16.09
CA TRP A 99 -1.88 -9.57 16.40
C TRP A 99 -0.51 -8.89 16.31
N LEU A 100 -0.30 -8.09 15.26
CA LEU A 100 0.95 -7.35 15.06
C LEU A 100 1.17 -6.28 16.15
N GLU A 101 0.11 -5.58 16.57
CA GLU A 101 0.18 -4.65 17.72
C GLU A 101 0.61 -5.37 19.00
N ALA A 102 0.05 -6.56 19.24
CA ALA A 102 0.45 -7.40 20.39
C ALA A 102 1.91 -7.88 20.29
N GLN A 103 2.52 -7.90 19.10
CA GLN A 103 3.95 -8.15 18.89
C GLN A 103 4.81 -6.88 18.99
N GLY A 104 4.23 -5.73 19.34
CA GLY A 104 4.94 -4.45 19.41
C GLY A 104 5.12 -3.74 18.06
N MET A 105 4.33 -4.10 17.04
CA MET A 105 4.37 -3.43 15.73
C MET A 105 3.84 -2.00 15.82
N ARG A 106 4.61 -1.07 15.26
CA ARG A 106 4.19 0.31 15.12
C ARG A 106 3.42 0.52 13.83
N PHE A 107 2.19 1.05 13.95
CA PHE A 107 1.40 1.51 12.82
C PHE A 107 1.43 3.03 12.68
N THR A 108 1.13 3.52 11.50
CA THR A 108 0.92 4.96 11.29
C THR A 108 -0.40 5.40 11.91
N PRO A 109 -0.56 6.71 12.27
CA PRO A 109 -1.84 7.23 12.76
C PRO A 109 -2.99 6.99 11.76
N GLY A 110 -4.21 6.77 12.29
CA GLY A 110 -5.42 6.63 11.50
C GLY A 110 -6.01 5.21 11.52
N GLY A 111 -5.28 4.19 11.95
CA GLY A 111 -5.79 2.83 12.07
C GLY A 111 -6.29 2.24 10.76
N VAL A 112 -7.23 1.29 10.85
CA VAL A 112 -7.89 0.70 9.68
C VAL A 112 -8.85 1.73 9.05
N ARG A 113 -8.67 1.99 7.75
CA ARG A 113 -9.47 2.95 6.99
C ARG A 113 -9.62 2.51 5.53
N LYS A 114 -10.50 3.18 4.77
CA LYS A 114 -10.59 2.97 3.32
C LYS A 114 -9.38 3.55 2.61
N GLY A 115 -8.73 2.73 1.79
CA GLY A 115 -7.66 3.15 0.89
C GLY A 115 -8.18 3.65 -0.45
N ALA A 116 -7.26 4.11 -1.31
CA ALA A 116 -7.56 4.68 -2.63
C ALA A 116 -8.32 3.70 -3.55
N ALA A 117 -8.03 2.41 -3.48
CA ALA A 117 -8.70 1.36 -4.25
C ALA A 117 -10.05 0.90 -3.65
N GLY A 118 -10.49 1.48 -2.53
CA GLY A 118 -11.76 1.17 -1.87
C GLY A 118 -11.72 0.00 -0.88
N TYR A 119 -10.57 -0.64 -0.69
CA TYR A 119 -10.38 -1.69 0.32
C TYR A 119 -10.02 -1.09 1.69
N ASP A 120 -10.30 -1.83 2.75
CA ASP A 120 -9.79 -1.48 4.08
C ASP A 120 -8.27 -1.67 4.12
N VAL A 121 -7.57 -0.70 4.69
CA VAL A 121 -6.10 -0.68 4.77
C VAL A 121 -5.61 -0.23 6.14
N CYS A 122 -4.38 -0.58 6.46
CA CYS A 122 -3.64 -0.07 7.61
C CYS A 122 -2.15 -0.05 7.28
N PHE A 123 -1.42 0.97 7.73
CA PHE A 123 -0.01 1.15 7.39
C PHE A 123 0.91 0.83 8.55
N ILE A 124 1.86 -0.09 8.34
CA ILE A 124 2.99 -0.32 9.24
C ILE A 124 3.97 0.84 9.05
N HIS A 125 4.33 1.49 10.16
CA HIS A 125 5.29 2.59 10.15
C HIS A 125 6.70 2.08 9.80
N PRO A 126 7.47 2.82 8.97
CA PRO A 126 8.82 2.38 8.58
C PRO A 126 9.84 2.38 9.74
N LYS A 127 9.56 3.08 10.83
CA LYS A 127 10.45 3.17 12.00
C LYS A 127 9.70 2.80 13.27
N GLY A 128 10.36 2.05 14.16
CA GLY A 128 9.86 1.74 15.49
C GLY A 128 9.90 2.95 16.44
N SER A 129 9.35 2.75 17.64
CA SER A 129 9.44 3.66 18.77
C SER A 129 9.79 2.87 20.04
N PRO A 130 10.13 3.54 21.16
CA PRO A 130 10.35 2.81 22.42
C PRO A 130 9.16 1.97 22.86
N GLU A 131 7.93 2.44 22.62
CA GLU A 131 6.68 1.77 23.02
C GLU A 131 6.29 0.67 22.00
N SER A 132 6.67 0.83 20.73
CA SER A 132 6.37 -0.11 19.65
C SER A 132 7.61 -0.30 18.78
N PRO A 133 8.54 -1.17 19.23
CA PRO A 133 9.87 -1.28 18.61
C PRO A 133 9.88 -2.00 17.25
N ALA A 134 8.89 -2.83 16.96
CA ALA A 134 8.78 -3.48 15.65
C ALA A 134 8.25 -2.51 14.59
N SER A 135 8.75 -2.61 13.39
CA SER A 135 8.47 -1.66 12.31
C SER A 135 8.61 -2.28 10.93
N GLY A 136 8.42 -1.50 9.88
CA GLY A 136 8.70 -1.89 8.51
C GLY A 136 10.19 -1.86 8.12
N GLU A 137 11.09 -1.63 9.08
CA GLU A 137 12.55 -1.61 8.88
C GLU A 137 12.98 -0.70 7.70
N GLY A 138 12.44 0.51 7.67
CA GLY A 138 12.71 1.51 6.65
C GLY A 138 11.68 1.53 5.50
N VAL A 139 10.80 0.55 5.42
CA VAL A 139 9.76 0.48 4.38
C VAL A 139 8.40 0.81 4.97
N LEU A 140 7.67 1.72 4.35
CA LEU A 140 6.25 1.92 4.61
C LEU A 140 5.48 0.77 3.95
N ILE A 141 4.73 0.00 4.74
CA ILE A 141 4.00 -1.17 4.26
C ILE A 141 2.51 -0.97 4.48
N GLU A 142 1.74 -1.08 3.40
CA GLU A 142 0.28 -1.07 3.45
C GLU A 142 -0.25 -2.50 3.54
N LEU A 143 -1.00 -2.81 4.58
CA LEU A 143 -1.76 -4.05 4.66
C LEU A 143 -3.15 -3.79 4.11
N VAL A 144 -3.58 -4.59 3.14
CA VAL A 144 -4.82 -4.40 2.38
C VAL A 144 -5.72 -5.61 2.58
N GLN A 145 -6.96 -5.40 3.02
CA GLN A 145 -7.94 -6.49 3.14
C GLN A 145 -8.24 -7.07 1.77
N ALA A 146 -7.87 -8.32 1.56
CA ALA A 146 -8.16 -9.00 0.31
C ALA A 146 -9.67 -9.28 0.18
N PRO A 147 -10.27 -9.05 -1.00
CA PRO A 147 -11.64 -9.46 -1.26
C PRO A 147 -11.73 -10.99 -1.43
N PRO A 148 -12.94 -11.57 -1.30
CA PRO A 148 -13.12 -13.04 -1.34
C PRO A 148 -12.53 -13.72 -2.57
N GLU A 149 -12.63 -13.13 -3.74
CA GLU A 149 -12.09 -13.68 -4.98
C GLU A 149 -10.55 -13.75 -4.99
N VAL A 150 -9.88 -12.81 -4.36
CA VAL A 150 -8.42 -12.81 -4.20
C VAL A 150 -8.01 -13.88 -3.21
N ILE A 151 -8.68 -13.97 -2.06
CA ILE A 151 -8.42 -15.01 -1.05
C ILE A 151 -8.56 -16.40 -1.68
N ALA A 152 -9.65 -16.62 -2.44
CA ALA A 152 -9.92 -17.90 -3.11
C ALA A 152 -8.88 -18.22 -4.19
N ALA A 153 -8.42 -17.23 -4.94
CA ALA A 153 -7.41 -17.42 -5.98
C ALA A 153 -6.05 -17.83 -5.39
N PHE A 154 -5.59 -17.14 -4.35
CA PHE A 154 -4.33 -17.48 -3.66
C PHE A 154 -4.40 -18.80 -2.88
N ALA A 155 -5.59 -19.26 -2.50
CA ALA A 155 -5.74 -20.58 -1.86
C ALA A 155 -5.53 -21.74 -2.85
N ARG A 156 -5.66 -21.49 -4.15
CA ARG A 156 -5.48 -22.49 -5.24
C ARG A 156 -4.13 -22.42 -5.94
N ALA A 157 -3.33 -21.41 -5.63
CA ALA A 157 -2.05 -21.15 -6.27
C ALA A 157 -0.91 -21.98 -5.65
#